data_77f653cd49a49731edc9cd167ca3625b
#
_entry.id   77f653cd49a49731edc9cd167ca3625b
#
_cell.length_a   1.000
_cell.length_b   1.000
_cell.length_c   1.000
_cell.angle_alpha   90.00
_cell.angle_beta   90.00
_cell.angle_gamma   90.00
#
_symmetry.space_group_name_H-M   'P 1'
#
loop_
_entity.id
_entity.type
_entity.pdbx_description
1 polymer ?
#
loop_
_entity_poly.entity_id
_entity_poly.type
_entity_poly.pdbx_seq_one_letter_code
_entity_poly.pdbx_strand_id
1 'polypeptide(L)'
;MIELVLTIIGRDRAGVVAELADVVRFHEANWKRSELAEISGTFAGVVVVDVDDDRADELLANLLILRQQGLHITAEQIEEIVDVSDAQDMRLRFTGEDRPGILHEISTTLSGFGISISRLATVQEPSPDGGHH
;
A
#
# COMPACT_ATOMS: atom_id res chain seq x y z
N MET A 1 11.81 15.92 12.94
CA MET A 1 11.08 14.66 12.66
C MET A 1 10.71 14.61 11.19
N ILE A 2 10.96 13.50 10.55
CA ILE A 2 10.63 13.32 9.14
C ILE A 2 9.59 12.24 8.97
N GLU A 3 8.85 12.34 7.88
CA GLU A 3 7.85 11.35 7.51
C GLU A 3 8.36 10.52 6.33
N LEU A 4 8.31 9.20 6.49
CA LEU A 4 8.77 8.27 5.47
C LEU A 4 7.60 7.42 4.99
N VAL A 5 7.52 7.25 3.68
CA VAL A 5 6.63 6.27 3.07
C VAL A 5 7.46 5.04 2.73
N LEU A 6 7.10 3.93 3.33
CA LEU A 6 7.74 2.64 3.08
C LEU A 6 6.88 1.82 2.14
N THR A 7 7.46 1.36 1.04
CA THR A 7 6.80 0.41 0.16
C THR A 7 7.36 -0.97 0.42
N ILE A 8 6.50 -1.94 0.63
CA ILE A 8 6.87 -3.25 1.13
C ILE A 8 6.33 -4.32 0.19
N ILE A 9 7.16 -5.28 -0.17
CA ILE A 9 6.72 -6.43 -0.94
C ILE A 9 7.56 -7.64 -0.57
N GLY A 10 6.91 -8.79 -0.41
CA GLY A 10 7.59 -10.04 -0.08
C GLY A 10 6.63 -11.20 -0.02
N ARG A 11 7.15 -12.37 0.29
CA ARG A 11 6.30 -13.53 0.50
C ARG A 11 5.55 -13.41 1.81
N ASP A 12 4.29 -13.78 1.79
CA ASP A 12 3.50 -13.83 3.00
C ASP A 12 4.02 -14.96 3.90
N ARG A 13 4.26 -14.64 5.18
CA ARG A 13 4.65 -15.60 6.19
C ARG A 13 4.23 -15.09 7.54
N ALA A 14 4.06 -16.02 8.47
CA ALA A 14 3.67 -15.66 9.82
C ALA A 14 4.70 -14.72 10.45
N GLY A 15 4.24 -13.66 11.07
CA GLY A 15 5.08 -12.73 11.80
C GLY A 15 5.74 -11.64 10.99
N VAL A 16 5.48 -11.55 9.67
CA VAL A 16 6.13 -10.55 8.84
C VAL A 16 5.79 -9.12 9.29
N VAL A 17 4.53 -8.88 9.61
CA VAL A 17 4.11 -7.56 10.10
C VAL A 17 4.70 -7.27 11.47
N ALA A 18 4.75 -8.28 12.34
CA ALA A 18 5.33 -8.13 13.67
C ALA A 18 6.80 -7.78 13.61
N GLU A 19 7.56 -8.41 12.72
CA GLU A 19 8.98 -8.08 12.54
C GLU A 19 9.17 -6.65 12.08
N LEU A 20 8.36 -6.22 11.12
CA LEU A 20 8.40 -4.85 10.63
C LEU A 20 8.07 -3.86 11.75
N ALA A 21 7.01 -4.14 12.50
CA ALA A 21 6.59 -3.29 13.60
C ALA A 21 7.66 -3.21 14.71
N ASP A 22 8.34 -4.32 14.99
CA ASP A 22 9.42 -4.34 15.96
C ASP A 22 10.58 -3.45 15.56
N VAL A 23 10.97 -3.46 14.29
CA VAL A 23 12.04 -2.59 13.79
C VAL A 23 11.64 -1.12 13.92
N VAL A 24 10.42 -0.79 13.52
CA VAL A 24 9.91 0.58 13.62
C VAL A 24 9.92 1.04 15.07
N ARG A 25 9.43 0.21 15.98
CA ARG A 25 9.36 0.53 17.40
C ARG A 25 10.75 0.65 18.03
N PHE A 26 11.68 -0.21 17.66
CA PHE A 26 13.04 -0.20 18.20
C PHE A 26 13.73 1.13 17.94
N HIS A 27 13.45 1.75 16.80
CA HIS A 27 14.03 3.05 16.43
C HIS A 27 13.18 4.23 16.89
N GLU A 28 12.20 3.97 17.74
CA GLU A 28 11.31 4.99 18.27
C GLU A 28 10.56 5.74 17.18
N ALA A 29 10.36 5.10 16.04
CA ALA A 29 9.54 5.63 14.98
C ALA A 29 8.08 5.38 15.28
N ASN A 30 7.23 6.23 14.77
CA ASN A 30 5.79 6.13 14.97
C ASN A 30 5.14 5.60 13.69
N TRP A 31 4.47 4.48 13.80
CA TRP A 31 3.69 3.89 12.71
C TRP A 31 2.37 4.64 12.62
N LYS A 32 2.22 5.50 11.62
CA LYS A 32 1.06 6.36 11.53
C LYS A 32 -0.11 5.68 10.85
N ARG A 33 0.12 5.07 9.71
CA ARG A 33 -0.93 4.35 9.01
C ARG A 33 -0.32 3.42 7.97
N SER A 34 -1.11 2.47 7.54
CA SER A 34 -0.64 1.49 6.58
C SER A 34 -1.80 0.87 5.82
N GLU A 35 -1.48 0.37 4.65
CA GLU A 35 -2.35 -0.51 3.89
C GLU A 35 -1.49 -1.65 3.37
N LEU A 36 -1.76 -2.83 3.88
CA LEU A 36 -1.01 -4.04 3.56
C LEU A 36 -2.01 -5.12 3.20
N ALA A 37 -1.68 -5.91 2.20
CA ALA A 37 -2.55 -6.98 1.76
C ALA A 37 -1.74 -8.18 1.29
N GLU A 38 -2.32 -9.35 1.42
CA GLU A 38 -1.79 -10.58 0.86
C GLU A 38 -2.63 -10.93 -0.35
N ILE A 39 -1.96 -11.19 -1.49
CA ILE A 39 -2.62 -11.61 -2.73
C ILE A 39 -1.77 -12.70 -3.34
N SER A 40 -2.34 -13.88 -3.49
CA SER A 40 -1.68 -15.04 -4.12
C SER A 40 -0.34 -15.36 -3.48
N GLY A 41 -0.26 -15.31 -2.16
CA GLY A 41 0.96 -15.61 -1.42
C GLY A 41 1.98 -14.48 -1.39
N THR A 42 1.68 -13.35 -1.99
CA THR A 42 2.53 -12.17 -1.95
C THR A 42 1.93 -11.16 -0.99
N PHE A 43 2.76 -10.69 -0.07
CA PHE A 43 2.40 -9.64 0.88
C PHE A 43 2.96 -8.32 0.36
N ALA A 44 2.13 -7.30 0.27
CA ALA A 44 2.57 -6.01 -0.27
C ALA A 44 1.77 -4.86 0.32
N GLY A 45 2.36 -3.68 0.29
CA GLY A 45 1.64 -2.50 0.72
C GLY A 45 2.51 -1.31 1.02
N VAL A 46 1.92 -0.37 1.75
CA VAL A 46 2.52 0.92 2.07
C VAL A 46 2.36 1.19 3.56
N VAL A 47 3.42 1.68 4.18
CA VAL A 47 3.42 2.08 5.59
C VAL A 47 3.99 3.49 5.70
N VAL A 48 3.32 4.34 6.45
CA VAL A 48 3.80 5.70 6.71
C VAL A 48 4.26 5.77 8.17
N VAL A 49 5.50 6.20 8.36
CA VAL A 49 6.09 6.33 9.69
C VAL A 49 6.70 7.72 9.88
N ASP A 50 6.66 8.21 11.12
CA ASP A 50 7.42 9.37 11.54
C ASP A 50 8.65 8.90 12.31
N VAL A 51 9.78 9.54 12.07
CA VAL A 51 11.01 9.21 12.79
C VAL A 51 11.84 10.47 12.96
N ASP A 52 12.60 10.55 14.04
CA ASP A 52 13.54 11.65 14.24
C ASP A 52 14.62 11.60 13.18
N ASP A 53 15.05 12.78 12.72
CA ASP A 53 16.07 12.90 11.68
C ASP A 53 17.34 12.12 12.04
N ASP A 54 17.71 12.13 13.34
CA ASP A 54 18.90 11.45 13.85
C ASP A 54 18.81 9.93 13.73
N ARG A 55 17.60 9.39 13.68
CA ARG A 55 17.36 7.94 13.70
C ARG A 55 16.94 7.38 12.35
N ALA A 56 16.69 8.25 11.39
CA ALA A 56 16.18 7.82 10.08
C ALA A 56 17.15 6.88 9.37
N ASP A 57 18.43 7.19 9.38
CA ASP A 57 19.44 6.38 8.69
C ASP A 57 19.58 5.00 9.30
N GLU A 58 19.53 4.91 10.64
CA GLU A 58 19.59 3.63 11.33
C GLU A 58 18.34 2.80 11.05
N LEU A 59 17.17 3.44 11.06
CA LEU A 59 15.93 2.76 10.74
C LEU A 59 15.99 2.17 9.34
N LEU A 60 16.41 2.95 8.36
CA LEU A 60 16.50 2.48 6.98
C LEU A 60 17.51 1.34 6.83
N ALA A 61 18.65 1.42 7.52
CA ALA A 61 19.64 0.36 7.49
C ALA A 61 19.08 -0.96 8.03
N ASN A 62 18.34 -0.90 9.13
CA ASN A 62 17.76 -2.09 9.72
C ASN A 62 16.59 -2.64 8.91
N LEU A 63 15.83 -1.77 8.24
CA LEU A 63 14.78 -2.22 7.34
C LEU A 63 15.38 -2.96 6.13
N LEU A 64 16.54 -2.52 5.65
CA LEU A 64 17.21 -3.19 4.55
C LEU A 64 17.70 -4.59 4.93
N ILE A 65 18.00 -4.83 6.20
CA ILE A 65 18.38 -6.16 6.66
C ILE A 65 17.23 -7.17 6.46
N LEU A 66 15.99 -6.73 6.55
CA LEU A 66 14.84 -7.59 6.32
C LEU A 66 14.79 -8.13 4.90
N ARG A 67 15.51 -7.50 3.96
CA ARG A 67 15.62 -8.01 2.60
C ARG A 67 16.22 -9.42 2.56
N GLN A 68 17.11 -9.72 3.48
CA GLN A 68 17.70 -11.06 3.59
C GLN A 68 16.65 -12.12 3.97
N GLN A 69 15.57 -11.69 4.55
CA GLN A 69 14.45 -12.55 4.91
C GLN A 69 13.34 -12.55 3.86
N GLY A 70 13.60 -11.93 2.71
CA GLY A 70 12.67 -11.91 1.60
C GLY A 70 11.69 -10.75 1.58
N LEU A 71 11.89 -9.76 2.46
CA LEU A 71 11.02 -8.59 2.52
C LEU A 71 11.74 -7.39 1.91
N HIS A 72 11.26 -6.96 0.74
CA HIS A 72 11.84 -5.83 0.02
C HIS A 72 11.15 -4.55 0.44
N ILE A 73 11.92 -3.60 0.96
CA ILE A 73 11.40 -2.34 1.46
C ILE A 73 12.12 -1.21 0.75
N THR A 74 11.35 -0.28 0.21
CA THR A 74 11.87 0.99 -0.30
C THR A 74 11.27 2.12 0.52
N ALA A 75 12.02 3.20 0.69
CA ALA A 75 11.59 4.32 1.50
C ALA A 75 11.74 5.62 0.74
N GLU A 76 10.74 6.48 0.87
CA GLU A 76 10.78 7.83 0.32
C GLU A 76 10.39 8.80 1.42
N GLN A 77 11.13 9.90 1.50
CA GLN A 77 10.81 10.96 2.44
C GLN A 77 9.73 11.85 1.83
N ILE A 78 8.70 12.13 2.63
CA ILE A 78 7.66 13.09 2.26
C ILE A 78 8.01 14.42 2.90
N GLU A 79 8.28 15.42 2.07
CA GLU A 79 8.61 16.77 2.56
C GLU A 79 7.37 17.62 2.77
N GLU A 80 6.33 17.33 2.03
CA GLU A 80 5.12 18.14 2.09
C GLU A 80 3.91 17.23 2.15
N ILE A 81 3.14 17.38 3.23
CA ILE A 81 1.87 16.68 3.34
C ILE A 81 0.83 17.58 2.70
N VAL A 82 0.39 17.21 1.51
CA VAL A 82 -0.79 17.84 0.93
C VAL A 82 -1.98 17.28 1.68
N ASP A 83 -2.54 18.09 2.56
CA ASP A 83 -3.73 17.68 3.29
C ASP A 83 -4.92 17.80 2.35
N VAL A 84 -5.37 16.66 1.85
CA VAL A 84 -6.58 16.58 1.03
C VAL A 84 -7.81 16.25 1.88
N SER A 85 -7.75 16.65 3.15
CA SER A 85 -8.84 16.36 4.09
C SER A 85 -10.17 16.96 3.69
N ASP A 86 -10.16 17.98 2.86
CA ASP A 86 -11.39 18.60 2.34
C ASP A 86 -12.01 17.80 1.20
N ALA A 87 -11.31 16.84 0.64
CA ALA A 87 -11.85 15.98 -0.38
C ALA A 87 -12.75 14.93 0.25
N GLN A 88 -13.96 14.81 -0.27
CA GLN A 88 -14.85 13.74 0.16
C GLN A 88 -14.43 12.44 -0.49
N ASP A 89 -14.18 11.44 0.35
CA ASP A 89 -13.91 10.11 -0.15
C ASP A 89 -15.23 9.42 -0.50
N MET A 90 -15.28 8.88 -1.70
CA MET A 90 -16.42 8.10 -2.16
C MET A 90 -15.96 6.69 -2.49
N ARG A 91 -16.81 5.74 -2.17
CA ARG A 91 -16.58 4.35 -2.58
C ARG A 91 -17.54 4.04 -3.71
N LEU A 92 -16.96 3.66 -4.85
CA LEU A 92 -17.72 3.24 -6.00
C LEU A 92 -17.49 1.76 -6.26
N ARG A 93 -18.55 1.04 -6.54
CA ARG A 93 -18.47 -0.38 -6.84
C ARG A 93 -19.08 -0.61 -8.22
N PHE A 94 -18.29 -1.22 -9.09
CA PHE A 94 -18.73 -1.57 -10.43
C PHE A 94 -18.77 -3.09 -10.55
N THR A 95 -19.90 -3.61 -11.00
CA THR A 95 -20.06 -5.02 -11.30
C THR A 95 -20.51 -5.16 -12.74
N GLY A 96 -19.97 -6.17 -13.41
CA GLY A 96 -20.30 -6.40 -14.80
C GLY A 96 -19.45 -7.52 -15.36
N GLU A 97 -19.65 -7.80 -16.62
CA GLU A 97 -18.83 -8.81 -17.31
C GLU A 97 -17.40 -8.30 -17.44
N ASP A 98 -16.47 -9.20 -17.14
CA ASP A 98 -15.07 -8.91 -17.35
C ASP A 98 -14.79 -8.89 -18.85
N ARG A 99 -14.20 -7.82 -19.31
CA ARG A 99 -13.79 -7.67 -20.71
C ARG A 99 -12.52 -6.86 -20.77
N PRO A 100 -11.70 -7.07 -21.81
CA PRO A 100 -10.48 -6.27 -21.97
C PRO A 100 -10.77 -4.79 -21.99
N GLY A 101 -10.00 -4.01 -21.23
CA GLY A 101 -10.08 -2.57 -21.25
C GLY A 101 -11.14 -1.95 -20.35
N ILE A 102 -11.93 -2.75 -19.62
CA ILE A 102 -12.98 -2.18 -18.76
C ILE A 102 -12.40 -1.29 -17.66
N LEU A 103 -11.30 -1.69 -17.05
CA LEU A 103 -10.65 -0.91 -16.01
C LEU A 103 -10.13 0.42 -16.57
N HIS A 104 -9.56 0.37 -17.77
CA HIS A 104 -9.09 1.59 -18.45
C HIS A 104 -10.25 2.55 -18.71
N GLU A 105 -11.37 2.05 -19.18
CA GLU A 105 -12.55 2.87 -19.44
C GLU A 105 -13.07 3.54 -18.18
N ILE A 106 -13.17 2.78 -17.09
CA ILE A 106 -13.64 3.31 -15.80
C ILE A 106 -12.69 4.38 -15.30
N SER A 107 -11.39 4.08 -15.31
CA SER A 107 -10.37 5.02 -14.83
C SER A 107 -10.34 6.30 -15.64
N THR A 108 -10.45 6.19 -16.96
CA THR A 108 -10.45 7.35 -17.86
C THR A 108 -11.68 8.20 -17.63
N THR A 109 -12.84 7.58 -17.46
CA THR A 109 -14.09 8.29 -17.19
C THR A 109 -14.00 9.07 -15.89
N LEU A 110 -13.51 8.44 -14.82
CA LEU A 110 -13.39 9.10 -13.52
C LEU A 110 -12.38 10.24 -13.58
N SER A 111 -11.26 10.04 -14.27
CA SER A 111 -10.24 11.06 -14.44
C SER A 111 -10.80 12.27 -15.21
N GLY A 112 -11.68 12.04 -16.18
CA GLY A 112 -12.33 13.11 -16.93
C GLY A 112 -13.20 14.01 -16.07
N PHE A 113 -13.68 13.50 -14.94
CA PHE A 113 -14.44 14.29 -13.96
C PHE A 113 -13.56 14.86 -12.84
N GLY A 114 -12.25 14.75 -12.96
CA GLY A 114 -11.33 15.23 -11.92
C GLY A 114 -11.28 14.35 -10.68
N ILE A 115 -11.72 13.11 -10.79
CA ILE A 115 -11.75 12.17 -9.67
C ILE A 115 -10.44 11.39 -9.64
N SER A 116 -9.78 11.42 -8.50
CA SER A 116 -8.57 10.66 -8.25
C SER A 116 -8.91 9.34 -7.57
N ILE A 117 -8.27 8.28 -8.00
CA ILE A 117 -8.46 6.96 -7.40
C ILE A 117 -7.40 6.78 -6.32
N SER A 118 -7.83 6.72 -5.06
CA SER A 118 -6.92 6.52 -3.93
C SER A 118 -6.77 5.06 -3.54
N ARG A 119 -7.76 4.24 -3.85
CA ARG A 119 -7.72 2.80 -3.58
C ARG A 119 -8.49 2.06 -4.65
N LEU A 120 -7.90 1.01 -5.16
CA LEU A 120 -8.54 0.16 -6.15
C LEU A 120 -8.39 -1.29 -5.75
N ALA A 121 -9.49 -2.02 -5.73
CA ALA A 121 -9.49 -3.45 -5.50
C ALA A 121 -10.33 -4.10 -6.59
N THR A 122 -9.81 -5.15 -7.19
CA THR A 122 -10.50 -5.87 -8.25
C THR A 122 -10.57 -7.34 -7.91
N VAL A 123 -11.71 -7.96 -8.17
CA VAL A 123 -11.91 -9.38 -7.97
C VAL A 123 -12.68 -9.91 -9.16
N GLN A 124 -12.18 -11.01 -9.73
CA GLN A 124 -12.89 -11.73 -10.78
C GLN A 124 -13.63 -12.91 -10.16
N GLU A 125 -14.93 -12.96 -10.35
CA GLU A 125 -15.77 -14.00 -9.81
C GLU A 125 -16.31 -14.88 -10.93
N PRO A 126 -16.53 -16.20 -10.65
CA PRO A 126 -17.17 -17.06 -11.61
C PRO A 126 -18.59 -16.56 -11.94
N SER A 127 -18.98 -16.74 -13.18
CA SER A 127 -20.33 -16.40 -13.59
C SER A 127 -21.38 -17.26 -12.85
N PRO A 128 -22.55 -16.69 -12.49
CA PRO A 128 -23.60 -17.46 -11.83
C PRO A 128 -24.09 -18.66 -12.61
N ASP A 129 -23.91 -18.68 -13.92
CA ASP A 129 -24.26 -19.82 -14.76
C ASP A 129 -23.12 -20.83 -14.95
N GLY A 130 -22.04 -20.68 -14.16
CA GLY A 130 -20.91 -21.58 -14.18
C GLY A 130 -19.84 -21.25 -15.20
N GLY A 131 -20.03 -20.20 -15.99
CA GLY A 131 -19.03 -19.77 -16.94
C GLY A 131 -17.94 -18.95 -16.28
N HIS A 132 -16.76 -18.92 -16.89
CA HIS A 132 -15.67 -18.04 -16.51
C HIS A 132 -15.50 -16.94 -17.56
N HIS A 133 -15.25 -15.76 -17.09
CA HIS A 133 -15.05 -14.62 -17.96
C HIS A 133 -13.60 -14.18 -17.98
#